data_9977c0ab4ba04bb5664914740d7ae06f
#
_entry.id   9977c0ab4ba04bb5664914740d7ae06f
#
_cell.length_a   1.000
_cell.length_b   1.000
_cell.length_c   1.000
_cell.angle_alpha   90.00
_cell.angle_beta   90.00
_cell.angle_gamma   90.00
#
_symmetry.space_group_name_H-M   'P 1'
#
loop_
_entity.id
_entity.type
_entity.pdbx_description
1 polymer ?
#
loop_
_entity_poly.entity_id
_entity_poly.type
_entity_poly.pdbx_seq_one_letter_code
_entity_poly.pdbx_strand_id
1 'polypeptide(L)'
;VTAPAVPADAYAGHDLEILSGMTHYYSWIADHFAPFVRGAAIEYGAGTGNISVKLRPLVDRFDLVEPSPRLLPILRDRFRGDDAVAVFDANLEAHVASVPADSYDCAVLVNVLEHIADDAQALDELFRALRPDGSLLLFVPALPFLFSRLDSFYGHYRRYRRGALARLVGEAGFEVREARYLDLLGVVPWWLLNTVGGTVTFNPALVRLYDRFGVPLTRAIERALGAPPIGKNVLLIARKPS
;
A
#
# COMPACT_ATOMS: atom_id res chain seq x y z
N VAL A 1 -2.29 15.65 -21.65
CA VAL A 1 -0.83 15.48 -21.67
C VAL A 1 -0.56 14.20 -20.92
N THR A 2 -0.32 13.11 -21.63
CA THR A 2 0.08 11.81 -21.07
C THR A 2 1.46 11.98 -20.47
N ALA A 3 1.58 11.80 -19.15
CA ALA A 3 2.88 11.67 -18.52
C ALA A 3 3.65 10.50 -19.16
N PRO A 4 4.96 10.63 -19.42
CA PRO A 4 5.74 9.51 -19.94
C PRO A 4 5.68 8.37 -18.93
N ALA A 5 5.41 7.16 -19.39
CA ALA A 5 5.52 5.96 -18.59
C ALA A 5 6.97 5.89 -18.05
N VAL A 6 7.12 6.03 -16.74
CA VAL A 6 8.43 5.82 -16.09
C VAL A 6 8.72 4.33 -16.22
N PRO A 7 9.85 3.90 -16.81
CA PRO A 7 10.19 2.48 -16.87
C PRO A 7 10.22 1.88 -15.46
N ALA A 8 9.77 0.63 -15.32
CA ALA A 8 9.72 -0.09 -14.05
C ALA A 8 11.09 -0.20 -13.32
N ASP A 9 12.18 0.02 -14.07
CA ASP A 9 13.57 0.08 -13.62
C ASP A 9 14.00 1.46 -13.09
N ALA A 10 13.19 2.50 -13.27
CA ALA A 10 13.44 3.85 -12.78
C ALA A 10 13.02 4.08 -11.31
N TYR A 11 12.67 3.06 -10.57
CA TYR A 11 12.53 3.15 -9.12
C TYR A 11 13.92 3.42 -8.52
N ALA A 12 14.29 4.70 -8.45
CA ALA A 12 15.57 5.18 -7.95
C ALA A 12 15.65 4.98 -6.43
N GLY A 13 15.88 3.76 -6.03
CA GLY A 13 15.82 3.07 -4.79
C GLY A 13 16.52 3.61 -3.54
N HIS A 14 17.14 4.78 -3.52
CA HIS A 14 17.67 5.34 -2.27
C HIS A 14 16.57 5.71 -1.27
N ASP A 15 15.44 6.16 -1.74
CA ASP A 15 14.35 6.60 -0.86
C ASP A 15 13.61 5.41 -0.23
N LEU A 16 13.55 4.25 -0.92
CA LEU A 16 12.96 3.05 -0.34
C LEU A 16 13.79 2.47 0.81
N GLU A 17 15.11 2.60 0.75
CA GLU A 17 15.99 2.26 1.87
C GLU A 17 15.73 3.18 3.08
N ILE A 18 15.55 4.49 2.83
CA ILE A 18 15.19 5.45 3.89
C ILE A 18 13.83 5.12 4.50
N LEU A 19 12.85 4.85 3.65
CA LEU A 19 11.48 4.51 4.08
C LEU A 19 11.41 3.14 4.74
N SER A 20 12.28 2.17 4.36
CA SER A 20 12.31 0.85 4.99
C SER A 20 12.58 0.89 6.50
N GLY A 21 13.22 1.95 6.98
CA GLY A 21 13.45 2.20 8.40
C GLY A 21 12.24 2.69 9.20
N MET A 22 11.08 2.95 8.56
CA MET A 22 9.87 3.45 9.24
C MET A 22 9.10 2.35 9.98
N THR A 23 9.69 1.81 11.03
CA THR A 23 9.13 0.63 11.71
C THR A 23 7.81 0.89 12.43
N HIS A 24 7.62 2.08 13.01
CA HIS A 24 6.36 2.45 13.67
C HIS A 24 5.24 2.64 12.65
N TYR A 25 5.56 3.24 11.50
CA TYR A 25 4.59 3.46 10.42
C TYR A 25 4.09 2.15 9.82
N TYR A 26 5.00 1.23 9.47
CA TYR A 26 4.61 -0.08 8.95
C TYR A 26 3.90 -0.94 10.00
N SER A 27 4.27 -0.85 11.28
CA SER A 27 3.53 -1.52 12.35
C SER A 27 2.10 -0.97 12.46
N TRP A 28 1.94 0.34 12.33
CA TRP A 28 0.63 0.96 12.39
C TRP A 28 -0.30 0.50 11.25
N ILE A 29 0.21 0.42 10.01
CA ILE A 29 -0.54 -0.12 8.87
C ILE A 29 -0.91 -1.59 9.12
N ALA A 30 0.08 -2.40 9.48
CA ALA A 30 -0.12 -3.83 9.73
C ALA A 30 -1.12 -4.10 10.86
N ASP A 31 -1.11 -3.32 11.94
CA ASP A 31 -2.06 -3.45 13.05
C ASP A 31 -3.52 -3.21 12.60
N HIS A 32 -3.74 -2.35 11.60
CA HIS A 32 -5.07 -2.16 11.01
C HIS A 32 -5.50 -3.32 10.12
N PHE A 33 -4.57 -3.94 9.43
CA PHE A 33 -4.85 -5.06 8.53
C PHE A 33 -4.93 -6.40 9.23
N ALA A 34 -4.20 -6.58 10.33
CA ALA A 34 -4.09 -7.85 11.04
C ALA A 34 -5.43 -8.57 11.34
N PRO A 35 -6.52 -7.89 11.73
CA PRO A 35 -7.79 -8.57 12.00
C PRO A 35 -8.44 -9.20 10.76
N PHE A 36 -8.00 -8.84 9.56
CA PHE A 36 -8.60 -9.25 8.29
C PHE A 36 -7.69 -10.17 7.47
N VAL A 37 -6.45 -10.37 7.92
CA VAL A 37 -5.44 -11.21 7.27
C VAL A 37 -5.53 -12.64 7.78
N ARG A 38 -5.69 -13.61 6.86
CA ARG A 38 -5.81 -15.03 7.20
C ARG A 38 -5.59 -15.91 5.98
N GLY A 39 -5.39 -17.21 6.21
CA GLY A 39 -5.40 -18.26 5.19
C GLY A 39 -4.35 -18.06 4.10
N ALA A 40 -4.75 -18.18 2.84
CA ALA A 40 -3.91 -17.89 1.69
C ALA A 40 -3.96 -16.40 1.35
N ALA A 41 -2.90 -15.67 1.60
CA ALA A 41 -2.82 -14.24 1.32
C ALA A 41 -1.85 -13.90 0.19
N ILE A 42 -2.09 -12.74 -0.44
CA ILE A 42 -1.18 -12.17 -1.42
C ILE A 42 -0.92 -10.69 -1.09
N GLU A 43 0.33 -10.25 -1.22
CA GLU A 43 0.73 -8.84 -1.17
C GLU A 43 1.30 -8.44 -2.52
N TYR A 44 0.69 -7.43 -3.14
CA TYR A 44 1.22 -6.79 -4.35
C TYR A 44 2.07 -5.58 -3.98
N GLY A 45 3.20 -5.43 -4.66
CA GLY A 45 4.18 -4.39 -4.35
C GLY A 45 4.83 -4.59 -2.99
N ALA A 46 5.26 -5.82 -2.69
CA ALA A 46 5.81 -6.18 -1.38
C ALA A 46 7.08 -5.42 -1.00
N GLY A 47 7.76 -4.80 -1.98
CA GLY A 47 8.96 -4.01 -1.76
C GLY A 47 10.07 -4.82 -1.11
N THR A 48 10.58 -4.33 0.01
CA THR A 48 11.55 -5.06 0.84
C THR A 48 10.90 -5.98 1.90
N GLY A 49 9.56 -6.14 1.87
CA GLY A 49 8.82 -7.01 2.78
C GLY A 49 8.52 -6.40 4.16
N ASN A 50 8.45 -5.08 4.28
CA ASN A 50 8.23 -4.40 5.57
C ASN A 50 6.85 -4.65 6.17
N ILE A 51 5.83 -4.76 5.33
CA ILE A 51 4.47 -5.17 5.73
C ILE A 51 4.41 -6.68 5.80
N SER A 52 4.94 -7.38 4.78
CA SER A 52 4.91 -8.84 4.69
C SER A 52 5.41 -9.52 5.95
N VAL A 53 6.55 -9.08 6.52
CA VAL A 53 7.13 -9.70 7.73
C VAL A 53 6.21 -9.58 8.95
N LYS A 54 5.37 -8.55 8.99
CA LYS A 54 4.42 -8.33 10.10
C LYS A 54 3.14 -9.14 9.94
N LEU A 55 2.72 -9.38 8.69
CA LEU A 55 1.52 -10.12 8.38
C LEU A 55 1.77 -11.63 8.24
N ARG A 56 3.02 -12.04 7.93
CA ARG A 56 3.40 -13.45 7.74
C ARG A 56 2.94 -14.39 8.86
N PRO A 57 3.03 -14.04 10.16
CA PRO A 57 2.58 -14.91 11.24
C PRO A 57 1.06 -15.19 11.26
N LEU A 58 0.28 -14.44 10.48
CA LEU A 58 -1.19 -14.49 10.47
C LEU A 58 -1.76 -15.32 9.32
N VAL A 59 -0.90 -15.84 8.43
CA VAL A 59 -1.32 -16.51 7.20
C VAL A 59 -0.73 -17.91 7.08
N ASP A 60 -1.45 -18.80 6.41
CA ASP A 60 -0.98 -20.16 6.13
C ASP A 60 -0.04 -20.20 4.93
N ARG A 61 -0.34 -19.38 3.89
CA ARG A 61 0.48 -19.19 2.69
C ARG A 61 0.52 -17.69 2.35
N PHE A 62 1.69 -17.21 1.93
CA PHE A 62 1.86 -15.81 1.56
C PHE A 62 2.59 -15.69 0.22
N ASP A 63 1.89 -15.23 -0.78
CA ASP A 63 2.44 -14.92 -2.08
C ASP A 63 2.82 -13.42 -2.11
N LEU A 64 4.08 -13.12 -2.43
CA LEU A 64 4.64 -11.77 -2.46
C LEU A 64 5.00 -11.41 -3.90
N VAL A 65 4.39 -10.38 -4.44
CA VAL A 65 4.60 -9.92 -5.83
C VAL A 65 5.33 -8.57 -5.80
N GLU A 66 6.48 -8.52 -6.47
CA GLU A 66 7.31 -7.31 -6.54
C GLU A 66 7.95 -7.20 -7.93
N PRO A 67 7.72 -6.09 -8.68
CA PRO A 67 8.26 -5.92 -10.02
C PRO A 67 9.70 -5.37 -10.05
N SER A 68 10.23 -4.85 -8.94
CA SER A 68 11.53 -4.20 -8.93
C SER A 68 12.69 -5.18 -8.88
N PRO A 69 13.55 -5.25 -9.92
CA PRO A 69 14.73 -6.13 -9.92
C PRO A 69 15.71 -5.83 -8.76
N ARG A 70 15.68 -4.60 -8.21
CA ARG A 70 16.54 -4.19 -7.10
C ARG A 70 16.02 -4.71 -5.75
N LEU A 71 14.69 -4.77 -5.58
CA LEU A 71 14.07 -5.14 -4.30
C LEU A 71 13.88 -6.65 -4.17
N LEU A 72 13.69 -7.35 -5.28
CA LEU A 72 13.49 -8.81 -5.31
C LEU A 72 14.58 -9.61 -4.56
N PRO A 73 15.88 -9.33 -4.71
CA PRO A 73 16.92 -10.06 -3.97
C PRO A 73 16.78 -9.86 -2.46
N ILE A 74 16.44 -8.63 -2.02
CA ILE A 74 16.26 -8.29 -0.60
C ILE A 74 15.02 -9.02 -0.06
N LEU A 75 13.92 -9.01 -0.81
CA LEU A 75 12.67 -9.68 -0.46
C LEU A 75 12.88 -11.19 -0.35
N ARG A 76 13.52 -11.82 -1.33
CA ARG A 76 13.84 -13.26 -1.33
C ARG A 76 14.74 -13.66 -0.18
N ASP A 77 15.75 -12.82 0.13
CA ASP A 77 16.67 -13.08 1.25
C ASP A 77 15.93 -13.00 2.59
N ARG A 78 15.02 -12.05 2.74
CA ARG A 78 14.24 -11.84 3.97
C ARG A 78 13.35 -13.04 4.33
N PHE A 79 12.84 -13.75 3.33
CA PHE A 79 11.97 -14.92 3.51
C PHE A 79 12.64 -16.25 3.13
N ARG A 80 13.98 -16.24 3.06
CA ARG A 80 14.75 -17.45 2.75
C ARG A 80 14.47 -18.56 3.78
N GLY A 81 14.05 -19.73 3.28
CA GLY A 81 13.75 -20.89 4.14
C GLY A 81 12.35 -20.87 4.77
N ASP A 82 11.49 -19.94 4.40
CA ASP A 82 10.08 -19.97 4.77
C ASP A 82 9.26 -20.59 3.62
N ASP A 83 8.98 -21.89 3.74
CA ASP A 83 8.30 -22.68 2.69
C ASP A 83 6.85 -22.22 2.43
N ALA A 84 6.28 -21.41 3.32
CA ALA A 84 4.95 -20.86 3.14
C ALA A 84 4.94 -19.51 2.41
N VAL A 85 6.10 -18.99 2.00
CA VAL A 85 6.23 -17.75 1.25
C VAL A 85 6.75 -18.02 -0.15
N ALA A 86 6.01 -17.55 -1.16
CA ALA A 86 6.46 -17.53 -2.56
C ALA A 86 6.68 -16.09 -3.02
N VAL A 87 7.79 -15.82 -3.74
CA VAL A 87 8.12 -14.49 -4.27
C VAL A 87 8.08 -14.50 -5.79
N PHE A 88 7.23 -13.65 -6.36
CA PHE A 88 6.98 -13.51 -7.79
C PHE A 88 7.59 -12.22 -8.33
N ASP A 89 8.33 -12.33 -9.43
CA ASP A 89 8.87 -11.22 -10.23
C ASP A 89 7.82 -10.83 -11.27
N ALA A 90 6.91 -9.94 -10.90
CA ALA A 90 5.83 -9.48 -11.77
C ALA A 90 5.24 -8.15 -11.26
N ASN A 91 4.56 -7.42 -12.14
CA ASN A 91 3.62 -6.39 -11.72
C ASN A 91 2.26 -6.99 -11.37
N LEU A 92 1.38 -6.18 -10.76
CA LEU A 92 0.05 -6.63 -10.33
C LEU A 92 -0.75 -7.15 -11.54
N GLU A 93 -0.82 -6.38 -12.63
CA GLU A 93 -1.67 -6.67 -13.78
C GLU A 93 -1.28 -8.00 -14.45
N ALA A 94 0.02 -8.23 -14.64
CA ALA A 94 0.51 -9.47 -15.26
C ALA A 94 0.29 -10.67 -14.35
N HIS A 95 0.53 -10.52 -13.04
CA HIS A 95 0.38 -11.62 -12.09
C HIS A 95 -1.08 -11.97 -11.86
N VAL A 96 -1.94 -10.97 -11.51
CA VAL A 96 -3.34 -11.22 -11.17
C VAL A 96 -4.13 -11.85 -12.32
N ALA A 97 -3.82 -11.48 -13.57
CA ALA A 97 -4.44 -12.06 -14.76
C ALA A 97 -4.18 -13.58 -14.89
N SER A 98 -3.03 -14.07 -14.37
CA SER A 98 -2.65 -15.48 -14.40
C SER A 98 -3.20 -16.28 -13.20
N VAL A 99 -3.69 -15.60 -12.17
CA VAL A 99 -4.22 -16.23 -10.94
C VAL A 99 -5.60 -16.82 -11.23
N PRO A 100 -5.87 -18.08 -10.86
CA PRO A 100 -7.22 -18.64 -10.93
C PRO A 100 -8.21 -17.86 -10.05
N ALA A 101 -9.49 -17.90 -10.40
CA ALA A 101 -10.53 -17.34 -9.53
C ALA A 101 -10.50 -18.01 -8.15
N ASP A 102 -10.91 -17.27 -7.13
CA ASP A 102 -11.08 -17.76 -5.76
C ASP A 102 -9.81 -18.42 -5.16
N SER A 103 -8.65 -17.84 -5.45
CA SER A 103 -7.33 -18.38 -5.00
C SER A 103 -6.91 -17.90 -3.63
N TYR A 104 -7.32 -16.69 -3.22
CA TYR A 104 -6.84 -16.04 -2.00
C TYR A 104 -7.95 -15.67 -1.03
N ASP A 105 -7.65 -15.76 0.26
CA ASP A 105 -8.51 -15.29 1.35
C ASP A 105 -8.29 -13.80 1.64
N CYS A 106 -7.12 -13.27 1.25
CA CYS A 106 -6.76 -11.87 1.48
C CYS A 106 -5.83 -11.34 0.40
N ALA A 107 -6.08 -10.12 -0.07
CA ALA A 107 -5.18 -9.34 -0.93
C ALA A 107 -4.80 -8.02 -0.24
N VAL A 108 -3.50 -7.72 -0.20
CA VAL A 108 -2.91 -6.54 0.46
C VAL A 108 -2.21 -5.68 -0.57
N LEU A 109 -2.53 -4.39 -0.61
CA LEU A 109 -1.88 -3.38 -1.44
C LEU A 109 -1.54 -2.16 -0.60
N VAL A 110 -0.25 -1.89 -0.42
CA VAL A 110 0.26 -0.73 0.33
C VAL A 110 1.07 0.16 -0.59
N ASN A 111 0.52 1.30 -0.96
CA ASN A 111 1.08 2.24 -1.93
C ASN A 111 1.38 1.56 -3.29
N VAL A 112 0.36 0.93 -3.87
CA VAL A 112 0.42 0.22 -5.15
C VAL A 112 -0.62 0.73 -6.14
N LEU A 113 -1.88 0.88 -5.71
CA LEU A 113 -3.00 1.17 -6.62
C LEU A 113 -2.83 2.52 -7.34
N GLU A 114 -2.16 3.49 -6.73
CA GLU A 114 -1.80 4.78 -7.34
C GLU A 114 -0.85 4.69 -8.53
N HIS A 115 -0.12 3.58 -8.65
CA HIS A 115 0.80 3.30 -9.77
C HIS A 115 0.12 2.61 -10.95
N ILE A 116 -1.16 2.24 -10.82
CA ILE A 116 -1.89 1.52 -11.85
C ILE A 116 -2.75 2.50 -12.64
N ALA A 117 -2.57 2.52 -13.96
CA ALA A 117 -3.30 3.44 -14.83
C ALA A 117 -4.79 3.14 -14.86
N ASP A 118 -5.16 1.86 -14.99
CA ASP A 118 -6.53 1.34 -14.93
C ASP A 118 -6.77 0.63 -13.61
N ASP A 119 -7.00 1.43 -12.56
CA ASP A 119 -7.25 0.94 -11.21
C ASP A 119 -8.61 0.22 -11.09
N ALA A 120 -9.56 0.52 -11.95
CA ALA A 120 -10.84 -0.18 -12.00
C ALA A 120 -10.65 -1.63 -12.47
N GLN A 121 -9.94 -1.82 -13.61
CA GLN A 121 -9.64 -3.17 -14.11
C GLN A 121 -8.83 -3.98 -13.09
N ALA A 122 -7.85 -3.38 -12.42
CA ALA A 122 -7.07 -4.05 -11.38
C ALA A 122 -7.94 -4.52 -10.22
N LEU A 123 -8.93 -3.73 -9.80
CA LEU A 123 -9.88 -4.11 -8.75
C LEU A 123 -10.83 -5.23 -9.19
N ASP A 124 -11.30 -5.24 -10.45
CA ASP A 124 -12.10 -6.33 -11.01
C ASP A 124 -11.33 -7.66 -10.99
N GLU A 125 -10.05 -7.63 -11.38
CA GLU A 125 -9.19 -8.81 -11.35
C GLU A 125 -8.89 -9.29 -9.91
N LEU A 126 -8.68 -8.37 -8.98
CA LEU A 126 -8.53 -8.70 -7.56
C LEU A 126 -9.82 -9.30 -6.99
N PHE A 127 -10.99 -8.78 -7.41
CA PHE A 127 -12.29 -9.35 -7.03
C PHE A 127 -12.43 -10.79 -7.53
N ARG A 128 -12.03 -11.06 -8.75
CA ARG A 128 -12.03 -12.43 -9.31
C ARG A 128 -11.08 -13.36 -8.54
N ALA A 129 -9.87 -12.89 -8.20
CA ALA A 129 -8.85 -13.69 -7.54
C ALA A 129 -9.15 -14.01 -6.07
N LEU A 130 -9.93 -13.17 -5.41
CA LEU A 130 -10.34 -13.38 -4.03
C LEU A 130 -11.48 -14.40 -3.94
N ARG A 131 -11.46 -15.22 -2.89
CA ARG A 131 -12.56 -16.14 -2.54
C ARG A 131 -13.78 -15.35 -2.06
N PRO A 132 -15.00 -15.93 -2.14
CA PRO A 132 -16.13 -15.44 -1.35
C PRO A 132 -15.70 -15.23 0.10
N ASP A 133 -16.14 -14.13 0.73
CA ASP A 133 -15.71 -13.72 2.07
C ASP A 133 -14.25 -13.27 2.19
N GLY A 134 -13.50 -13.22 1.10
CA GLY A 134 -12.12 -12.75 1.06
C GLY A 134 -12.00 -11.25 1.25
N SER A 135 -10.88 -10.82 1.83
CA SER A 135 -10.63 -9.43 2.20
C SER A 135 -9.71 -8.72 1.20
N LEU A 136 -10.06 -7.51 0.80
CA LEU A 136 -9.21 -6.56 0.08
C LEU A 136 -8.77 -5.47 1.06
N LEU A 137 -7.45 -5.29 1.23
CA LEU A 137 -6.83 -4.36 2.16
C LEU A 137 -5.99 -3.35 1.38
N LEU A 138 -6.42 -2.10 1.37
CA LEU A 138 -5.78 -1.02 0.63
C LEU A 138 -5.24 0.06 1.57
N PHE A 139 -4.03 0.52 1.30
CA PHE A 139 -3.46 1.71 1.89
C PHE A 139 -2.84 2.54 0.78
N VAL A 140 -3.40 3.72 0.50
CA VAL A 140 -3.04 4.55 -0.65
C VAL A 140 -2.84 6.02 -0.27
N PRO A 141 -2.05 6.80 -1.01
CA PRO A 141 -1.90 8.23 -0.78
C PRO A 141 -3.22 8.97 -0.99
N ALA A 142 -3.53 9.85 -0.04
CA ALA A 142 -4.77 10.61 -0.01
C ALA A 142 -4.59 12.06 -0.47
N LEU A 143 -5.75 12.72 -0.64
CA LEU A 143 -5.88 14.16 -0.87
C LEU A 143 -5.21 14.60 -2.18
N PRO A 144 -5.95 14.67 -3.29
CA PRO A 144 -5.42 15.06 -4.60
C PRO A 144 -4.66 16.39 -4.60
N PHE A 145 -4.98 17.34 -3.70
CA PHE A 145 -4.26 18.60 -3.60
C PHE A 145 -2.84 18.45 -3.02
N LEU A 146 -2.51 17.30 -2.42
CA LEU A 146 -1.15 16.97 -1.97
C LEU A 146 -0.29 16.35 -3.08
N PHE A 147 -0.86 16.16 -4.28
CA PHE A 147 -0.10 15.63 -5.42
C PHE A 147 1.09 16.55 -5.71
N SER A 148 2.29 15.98 -5.79
CA SER A 148 3.54 16.71 -5.83
C SER A 148 4.45 16.20 -6.94
N ARG A 149 5.58 16.87 -7.16
CA ARG A 149 6.64 16.39 -8.05
C ARG A 149 7.19 15.02 -7.63
N LEU A 150 7.18 14.75 -6.32
CA LEU A 150 7.61 13.45 -5.78
C LEU A 150 6.65 12.33 -6.21
N ASP A 151 5.33 12.56 -6.21
CA ASP A 151 4.35 11.60 -6.71
C ASP A 151 4.62 11.28 -8.19
N SER A 152 4.82 12.31 -9.01
CA SER A 152 5.16 12.14 -10.44
C SER A 152 6.48 11.40 -10.63
N PHE A 153 7.48 11.68 -9.80
CA PHE A 153 8.79 11.02 -9.84
C PHE A 153 8.68 9.52 -9.53
N TYR A 154 7.78 9.13 -8.62
CA TYR A 154 7.48 7.73 -8.32
C TYR A 154 6.48 7.09 -9.29
N GLY A 155 6.01 7.81 -10.30
CA GLY A 155 5.08 7.27 -11.29
C GLY A 155 3.65 7.13 -10.78
N HIS A 156 3.26 7.91 -9.78
CA HIS A 156 1.86 7.94 -9.36
C HIS A 156 0.99 8.58 -10.44
N TYR A 157 -0.09 7.93 -10.79
CA TYR A 157 -1.13 8.52 -11.62
C TYR A 157 -2.04 9.45 -10.82
N ARG A 158 -2.26 9.14 -9.50
CA ARG A 158 -3.26 9.84 -8.69
C ARG A 158 -3.03 9.71 -7.19
N ARG A 159 -3.76 10.53 -6.45
CA ARG A 159 -4.04 10.39 -5.03
C ARG A 159 -5.54 10.29 -4.84
N TYR A 160 -5.98 9.61 -3.81
CA TYR A 160 -7.37 9.25 -3.63
C TYR A 160 -8.09 10.15 -2.62
N ARG A 161 -9.39 10.44 -2.90
CA ARG A 161 -10.33 10.88 -1.86
C ARG A 161 -11.00 9.64 -1.31
N ARG A 162 -11.18 9.58 0.02
CA ARG A 162 -11.79 8.45 0.72
C ARG A 162 -13.10 7.96 0.06
N GLY A 163 -14.05 8.89 -0.18
CA GLY A 163 -15.34 8.52 -0.78
C GLY A 163 -15.25 8.08 -2.24
N ALA A 164 -14.27 8.61 -3.01
CA ALA A 164 -14.06 8.19 -4.40
C ALA A 164 -13.45 6.77 -4.45
N LEU A 165 -12.46 6.49 -3.59
CA LEU A 165 -11.89 5.15 -3.48
C LEU A 165 -12.94 4.12 -3.03
N ALA A 166 -13.75 4.45 -2.03
CA ALA A 166 -14.80 3.56 -1.54
C ALA A 166 -15.84 3.25 -2.63
N ARG A 167 -16.19 4.23 -3.46
CA ARG A 167 -17.09 4.03 -4.61
C ARG A 167 -16.44 3.14 -5.67
N LEU A 168 -15.21 3.43 -6.06
CA LEU A 168 -14.48 2.65 -7.04
C LEU A 168 -14.38 1.16 -6.64
N VAL A 169 -14.03 0.89 -5.38
CA VAL A 169 -13.99 -0.48 -4.84
C VAL A 169 -15.38 -1.12 -4.81
N GLY A 170 -16.43 -0.35 -4.48
CA GLY A 170 -17.80 -0.83 -4.53
C GLY A 170 -18.30 -1.14 -5.94
N GLU A 171 -17.90 -0.36 -6.94
CA GLU A 171 -18.21 -0.58 -8.36
C GLU A 171 -17.59 -1.88 -8.89
N ALA A 172 -16.44 -2.30 -8.36
CA ALA A 172 -15.82 -3.60 -8.63
C ALA A 172 -16.51 -4.78 -7.91
N GLY A 173 -17.59 -4.55 -7.17
CA GLY A 173 -18.40 -5.59 -6.52
C GLY A 173 -18.08 -5.83 -5.04
N PHE A 174 -17.09 -5.17 -4.46
CA PHE A 174 -16.74 -5.34 -3.06
C PHE A 174 -17.71 -4.63 -2.11
N GLU A 175 -17.95 -5.22 -0.94
CA GLU A 175 -18.55 -4.55 0.20
C GLU A 175 -17.48 -3.80 0.99
N VAL A 176 -17.50 -2.46 0.96
CA VAL A 176 -16.59 -1.65 1.75
C VAL A 176 -17.00 -1.70 3.22
N ARG A 177 -16.14 -2.28 4.07
CA ARG A 177 -16.35 -2.42 5.53
C ARG A 177 -15.84 -1.21 6.28
N GLU A 178 -14.71 -0.67 5.84
CA GLU A 178 -14.08 0.49 6.44
C GLU A 178 -13.39 1.32 5.35
N ALA A 179 -13.55 2.63 5.40
CA ALA A 179 -12.75 3.57 4.62
C ALA A 179 -12.50 4.81 5.49
N ARG A 180 -11.24 5.11 5.79
CA ARG A 180 -10.87 6.23 6.66
C ARG A 180 -9.58 6.88 6.24
N TYR A 181 -9.45 8.15 6.58
CA TYR A 181 -8.16 8.81 6.49
C TYR A 181 -7.26 8.39 7.65
N LEU A 182 -5.97 8.31 7.39
CA LEU A 182 -4.91 8.11 8.37
C LEU A 182 -3.78 9.11 8.13
N ASP A 183 -2.97 9.30 9.17
CA ASP A 183 -1.78 10.14 9.14
C ASP A 183 -2.12 11.63 9.00
N LEU A 184 -2.94 12.12 9.93
CA LEU A 184 -3.34 13.52 10.03
C LEU A 184 -2.15 14.47 10.12
N LEU A 185 -1.19 14.18 11.02
CA LEU A 185 -0.02 15.05 11.23
C LEU A 185 0.96 15.02 10.04
N GLY A 186 0.92 13.99 9.20
CA GLY A 186 1.71 13.91 7.97
C GLY A 186 1.26 14.85 6.86
N VAL A 187 0.03 15.38 6.93
CA VAL A 187 -0.53 16.28 5.89
C VAL A 187 0.29 17.55 5.74
N VAL A 188 0.56 18.25 6.87
CA VAL A 188 1.25 19.54 6.85
C VAL A 188 2.70 19.43 6.39
N PRO A 189 3.54 18.53 6.95
CA PRO A 189 4.91 18.34 6.46
C PRO A 189 4.95 17.96 4.98
N TRP A 190 4.08 17.08 4.53
CA TRP A 190 4.01 16.70 3.13
C TRP A 190 3.69 17.91 2.23
N TRP A 191 2.66 18.67 2.58
CA TRP A 191 2.26 19.85 1.82
C TRP A 191 3.38 20.88 1.72
N LEU A 192 4.02 21.20 2.86
CA LEU A 192 5.09 22.19 2.91
C LEU A 192 6.34 21.77 2.14
N LEU A 193 6.78 20.51 2.32
CA LEU A 193 8.06 20.07 1.76
C LEU A 193 7.92 19.59 0.31
N ASN A 194 6.89 18.83 -0.01
CA ASN A 194 6.79 18.17 -1.30
C ASN A 194 5.85 18.91 -2.26
N THR A 195 4.68 19.39 -1.80
CA THR A 195 3.71 20.06 -2.68
C THR A 195 4.14 21.49 -2.96
N VAL A 196 4.41 22.29 -1.94
CA VAL A 196 4.83 23.70 -2.09
C VAL A 196 6.34 23.79 -2.31
N GLY A 197 7.14 23.11 -1.50
CA GLY A 197 8.60 23.13 -1.56
C GLY A 197 9.21 22.39 -2.74
N GLY A 198 8.41 21.54 -3.43
CA GLY A 198 8.82 20.81 -4.63
C GLY A 198 9.96 19.79 -4.42
N THR A 199 10.20 19.37 -3.16
CA THR A 199 11.23 18.38 -2.83
C THR A 199 10.90 17.04 -3.44
N VAL A 200 11.88 16.41 -4.09
CA VAL A 200 11.76 15.11 -4.76
C VAL A 200 12.59 14.01 -4.08
N THR A 201 13.11 14.28 -2.90
CA THR A 201 13.90 13.33 -2.10
C THR A 201 13.50 13.43 -0.63
N PHE A 202 13.66 12.34 0.11
CA PHE A 202 13.43 12.33 1.55
C PHE A 202 14.72 12.67 2.31
N ASN A 203 14.59 13.53 3.33
CA ASN A 203 15.65 13.71 4.30
C ASN A 203 15.60 12.58 5.34
N PRO A 204 16.66 11.72 5.43
CA PRO A 204 16.63 10.56 6.32
C PRO A 204 16.44 10.92 7.80
N ALA A 205 16.96 12.07 8.23
CA ALA A 205 16.83 12.51 9.62
C ALA A 205 15.39 12.91 9.94
N LEU A 206 14.71 13.64 9.02
CA LEU A 206 13.31 14.02 9.18
C LEU A 206 12.39 12.80 9.12
N VAL A 207 12.66 11.84 8.25
CA VAL A 207 11.89 10.58 8.16
C VAL A 207 12.01 9.80 9.47
N ARG A 208 13.22 9.62 10.00
CA ARG A 208 13.44 8.96 11.29
C ARG A 208 12.77 9.69 12.46
N LEU A 209 12.86 11.02 12.47
CA LEU A 209 12.21 11.84 13.50
C LEU A 209 10.69 11.69 13.45
N TYR A 210 10.14 11.70 12.23
CA TYR A 210 8.71 11.52 12.02
C TYR A 210 8.26 10.11 12.41
N ASP A 211 8.97 9.06 12.02
CA ASP A 211 8.64 7.69 12.42
C ASP A 211 8.68 7.53 13.95
N ARG A 212 9.72 8.08 14.60
CA ARG A 212 9.93 7.89 16.03
C ARG A 212 8.95 8.66 16.92
N PHE A 213 8.54 9.86 16.51
CA PHE A 213 7.72 10.77 17.34
C PHE A 213 6.39 11.14 16.66
N GLY A 214 6.41 11.50 15.38
CA GLY A 214 5.23 11.93 14.64
C GLY A 214 4.19 10.81 14.49
N VAL A 215 4.62 9.63 14.08
CA VAL A 215 3.73 8.48 13.90
C VAL A 215 3.07 8.04 15.21
N PRO A 216 3.81 7.81 16.33
CA PRO A 216 3.18 7.47 17.60
C PRO A 216 2.23 8.55 18.12
N LEU A 217 2.57 9.83 17.96
CA LEU A 217 1.71 10.95 18.34
C LEU A 217 0.43 10.99 17.49
N THR A 218 0.56 10.88 16.17
CA THR A 218 -0.59 10.81 15.25
C THR A 218 -1.51 9.65 15.63
N ARG A 219 -0.93 8.47 15.85
CA ARG A 219 -1.66 7.28 16.27
C ARG A 219 -2.40 7.46 17.60
N ALA A 220 -1.78 8.13 18.58
CA ALA A 220 -2.41 8.42 19.86
C ALA A 220 -3.59 9.39 19.70
N ILE A 221 -3.42 10.45 18.91
CA ILE A 221 -4.48 11.42 18.60
C ILE A 221 -5.65 10.73 17.88
N GLU A 222 -5.38 9.97 16.82
CA GLU A 222 -6.41 9.29 16.04
C GLU A 222 -7.13 8.19 16.84
N ARG A 223 -6.45 7.56 17.78
CA ARG A 223 -7.08 6.61 18.71
C ARG A 223 -8.01 7.31 19.71
N ALA A 224 -7.61 8.48 20.20
CA ALA A 224 -8.40 9.22 21.20
C ALA A 224 -9.61 9.95 20.58
N LEU A 225 -9.45 10.51 19.38
CA LEU A 225 -10.45 11.35 18.71
C LEU A 225 -11.25 10.64 17.63
N GLY A 226 -10.86 9.40 17.27
CA GLY A 226 -11.43 8.66 16.14
C GLY A 226 -10.77 8.99 14.80
N ALA A 227 -11.35 8.48 13.72
CA ALA A 227 -10.83 8.69 12.36
C ALA A 227 -10.86 10.18 11.99
N PRO A 228 -9.73 10.76 11.58
CA PRO A 228 -9.68 12.19 11.24
C PRO A 228 -10.48 12.50 9.96
N PRO A 229 -10.95 13.76 9.81
CA PRO A 229 -11.67 14.19 8.60
C PRO A 229 -10.78 14.26 7.36
N ILE A 230 -9.47 14.40 7.55
CA ILE A 230 -8.42 14.41 6.53
C ILE A 230 -7.20 13.64 7.03
N GLY A 231 -6.38 13.12 6.12
CA GLY A 231 -5.12 12.44 6.43
C GLY A 231 -4.27 12.26 5.18
N LYS A 232 -3.00 12.03 5.35
CA LYS A 232 -2.07 11.88 4.21
C LYS A 232 -2.36 10.62 3.38
N ASN A 233 -3.00 9.62 3.99
CA ASN A 233 -3.34 8.35 3.37
C ASN A 233 -4.82 7.98 3.59
N VAL A 234 -5.34 7.11 2.74
CA VAL A 234 -6.61 6.38 2.94
C VAL A 234 -6.30 4.93 3.23
N LEU A 235 -6.85 4.42 4.32
CA LEU A 235 -6.97 3.00 4.58
C LEU A 235 -8.38 2.57 4.17
N LEU A 236 -8.47 1.46 3.43
CA LEU A 236 -9.74 0.86 3.04
C LEU A 236 -9.68 -0.65 3.24
N ILE A 237 -10.73 -1.16 3.86
CA ILE A 237 -10.95 -2.59 4.07
C ILE A 237 -12.28 -2.93 3.39
N ALA A 238 -12.23 -3.89 2.47
CA ALA A 238 -13.41 -4.36 1.78
C ALA A 238 -13.44 -5.90 1.76
N ARG A 239 -14.61 -6.45 1.48
CA ARG A 239 -14.85 -7.89 1.46
C ARG A 239 -15.56 -8.27 0.16
N LYS A 240 -15.16 -9.37 -0.46
CA LYS A 240 -15.94 -9.99 -1.52
C LYS A 240 -17.19 -10.62 -0.89
N PRO A 241 -18.41 -10.31 -1.35
CA PRO A 241 -19.62 -10.98 -0.87
C PRO A 241 -19.57 -12.50 -1.02
N SER A 242 -20.38 -13.20 -0.21
CA SER A 242 -20.55 -14.67 -0.25
C SER A 242 -21.24 -15.10 -1.52
#